data_c21e02944004f1446c82cd4cb260ba2a
#
_entry.id   c21e02944004f1446c82cd4cb260ba2a
#
_cell.length_a   1.000
_cell.length_b   1.000
_cell.length_c   1.000
_cell.angle_alpha   90.00
_cell.angle_beta   90.00
_cell.angle_gamma   90.00
#
_symmetry.space_group_name_H-M   'P 1'
#
loop_
_entity.id
_entity.type
_entity.pdbx_description
1 polymer ?
#
loop_
_entity_poly.entity_id
_entity_poly.type
_entity_poly.pdbx_seq_one_letter_code
_entity_poly.pdbx_strand_id
1 'polypeptide(L)'
;FIFSIPHFAISIALEKNDEIICGGVYQPLTDEFYWAVKGKGAFCNNLRLRVSKKENLNQCMLGTGIPHRGMQGHESYLPGLEKLMSNVAGIRRMGAASLDLVYTASGKFDGYWEKNLKLVDIAAGSIIVKEAGGRVTDFKGRNNYLESGEIVASNFVIHDKLLSEI
;
A
#
# COMPACT_ATOMS: atom_id res chain seq x y z
N PHE A 1 10.09 -16.03 -3.42
CA PHE A 1 10.20 -17.14 -4.38
C PHE A 1 11.37 -18.06 -4.03
N ILE A 2 12.59 -17.52 -3.90
CA ILE A 2 13.80 -18.29 -3.58
C ILE A 2 13.66 -19.11 -2.29
N PHE A 3 12.98 -18.58 -1.28
CA PHE A 3 12.77 -19.25 0.01
C PHE A 3 11.46 -20.04 0.07
N SER A 4 10.81 -20.28 -1.06
CA SER A 4 9.55 -21.04 -1.15
C SER A 4 8.41 -20.48 -0.29
N ILE A 5 8.47 -19.18 0.07
CA ILE A 5 7.38 -18.50 0.77
C ILE A 5 6.29 -18.19 -0.26
N PRO A 6 5.06 -18.71 -0.06
CA PRO A 6 3.98 -18.59 -1.04
C PRO A 6 3.28 -17.21 -0.96
N HIS A 7 4.05 -16.13 -1.17
CA HIS A 7 3.54 -14.76 -1.13
C HIS A 7 4.15 -13.94 -2.26
N PHE A 8 3.44 -13.86 -3.39
CA PHE A 8 3.84 -13.16 -4.60
C PHE A 8 2.61 -12.80 -5.44
N ALA A 9 2.77 -11.82 -6.32
CA ALA A 9 1.73 -11.36 -7.22
C ALA A 9 2.27 -10.98 -8.60
N ILE A 10 1.38 -10.88 -9.58
CA ILE A 10 1.62 -10.22 -10.86
C ILE A 10 0.97 -8.84 -10.77
N SER A 11 1.75 -7.79 -11.06
CA SER A 11 1.29 -6.40 -11.00
C SER A 11 1.45 -5.74 -12.38
N ILE A 12 0.37 -5.18 -12.90
CA ILE A 12 0.33 -4.52 -14.22
C ILE A 12 -0.43 -3.20 -14.09
N ALA A 13 0.11 -2.13 -14.65
CA ALA A 13 -0.57 -0.83 -14.72
C ALA A 13 -0.47 -0.25 -16.13
N LEU A 14 -1.45 0.55 -16.50
CA LEU A 14 -1.43 1.35 -17.72
C LEU A 14 -1.34 2.83 -17.34
N GLU A 15 -0.28 3.46 -17.81
CA GLU A 15 -0.06 4.90 -17.73
C GLU A 15 -0.42 5.59 -19.04
N LYS A 16 -1.04 6.75 -18.96
CA LYS A 16 -1.35 7.62 -20.10
C LYS A 16 -1.23 9.07 -19.66
N ASN A 17 -0.40 9.85 -20.37
CA ASN A 17 -0.15 11.28 -20.07
C ASN A 17 0.27 11.47 -18.59
N ASP A 18 1.27 10.73 -18.13
CA ASP A 18 1.83 10.76 -16.77
C ASP A 18 0.79 10.44 -15.67
N GLU A 19 -0.27 9.73 -16.03
CA GLU A 19 -1.30 9.32 -15.09
C GLU A 19 -1.60 7.82 -15.20
N ILE A 20 -1.66 7.12 -14.08
CA ILE A 20 -2.09 5.72 -14.03
C ILE A 20 -3.62 5.68 -14.20
N ILE A 21 -4.08 5.11 -15.30
CA ILE A 21 -5.51 5.06 -15.67
C ILE A 21 -6.18 3.73 -15.39
N CYS A 22 -5.43 2.65 -15.28
CA CYS A 22 -5.91 1.37 -14.77
C CYS A 22 -4.78 0.55 -14.16
N GLY A 23 -5.12 -0.40 -13.29
CA GLY A 23 -4.17 -1.30 -12.67
C GLY A 23 -4.82 -2.62 -12.30
N GLY A 24 -4.02 -3.68 -12.32
CA GLY A 24 -4.38 -5.02 -11.89
C GLY A 24 -3.26 -5.67 -11.09
N VAL A 25 -3.62 -6.33 -10.00
CA VAL A 25 -2.75 -7.15 -9.17
C VAL A 25 -3.39 -8.51 -9.02
N TYR A 26 -2.72 -9.54 -9.49
CA TYR A 26 -3.20 -10.91 -9.39
C TYR A 26 -2.37 -11.71 -8.41
N GLN A 27 -3.02 -12.30 -7.42
CA GLN A 27 -2.43 -13.22 -6.46
C GLN A 27 -2.78 -14.67 -6.85
N PRO A 28 -1.86 -15.43 -7.49
CA PRO A 28 -2.18 -16.71 -8.08
C PRO A 28 -2.58 -17.79 -7.07
N LEU A 29 -2.05 -17.72 -5.85
CA LEU A 29 -2.28 -18.76 -4.84
C LEU A 29 -3.66 -18.73 -4.22
N THR A 30 -4.32 -17.57 -4.23
CA THR A 30 -5.69 -17.40 -3.71
C THR A 30 -6.70 -17.17 -4.83
N ASP A 31 -6.24 -17.11 -6.09
CA ASP A 31 -7.03 -16.77 -7.27
C ASP A 31 -7.80 -15.43 -7.10
N GLU A 32 -7.12 -14.45 -6.48
CA GLU A 32 -7.67 -13.11 -6.27
C GLU A 32 -7.10 -12.15 -7.32
N PHE A 33 -7.96 -11.56 -8.14
CA PHE A 33 -7.62 -10.51 -9.09
C PHE A 33 -8.18 -9.17 -8.63
N TYR A 34 -7.30 -8.34 -8.12
CA TYR A 34 -7.59 -6.95 -7.71
C TYR A 34 -7.39 -6.02 -8.89
N TRP A 35 -8.38 -5.19 -9.21
CA TRP A 35 -8.28 -4.29 -10.35
C TRP A 35 -9.08 -3.01 -10.16
N ALA A 36 -8.66 -1.97 -10.87
CA ALA A 36 -9.36 -0.69 -10.92
C ALA A 36 -9.14 -0.01 -12.27
N VAL A 37 -10.13 0.78 -12.66
CA VAL A 37 -10.06 1.75 -13.75
C VAL A 37 -10.47 3.10 -13.19
N LYS A 38 -9.75 4.17 -13.55
CA LYS A 38 -10.00 5.54 -13.09
C LYS A 38 -11.47 5.91 -13.23
N GLY A 39 -12.08 6.35 -12.13
CA GLY A 39 -13.49 6.76 -12.05
C GLY A 39 -14.51 5.61 -12.10
N LYS A 40 -14.07 4.34 -12.07
CA LYS A 40 -14.99 3.18 -12.12
C LYS A 40 -15.04 2.40 -10.80
N GLY A 41 -14.18 2.73 -9.86
CA GLY A 41 -14.02 2.02 -8.60
C GLY A 41 -13.02 0.87 -8.68
N ALA A 42 -12.77 0.24 -7.52
CA ALA A 42 -11.88 -0.90 -7.38
C ALA A 42 -12.64 -2.18 -7.05
N PHE A 43 -12.11 -3.31 -7.50
CA PHE A 43 -12.73 -4.61 -7.37
C PHE A 43 -11.71 -5.70 -7.04
N CYS A 44 -12.14 -6.74 -6.32
CA CYS A 44 -11.47 -8.03 -6.25
C CYS A 44 -12.39 -9.06 -6.89
N ASN A 45 -11.94 -9.66 -7.99
CA ASN A 45 -12.80 -10.45 -8.85
C ASN A 45 -14.07 -9.64 -9.22
N ASN A 46 -15.24 -10.03 -8.73
CA ASN A 46 -16.51 -9.35 -8.97
C ASN A 46 -17.00 -8.53 -7.76
N LEU A 47 -16.24 -8.48 -6.66
CA LEU A 47 -16.63 -7.79 -5.43
C LEU A 47 -16.02 -6.39 -5.39
N ARG A 48 -16.84 -5.39 -5.16
CA ARG A 48 -16.37 -4.00 -5.04
C ARG A 48 -15.57 -3.80 -3.76
N LEU A 49 -14.40 -3.20 -3.88
CA LEU A 49 -13.52 -2.88 -2.76
C LEU A 49 -13.87 -1.55 -2.11
N ARG A 50 -13.57 -1.47 -0.82
CA ARG A 50 -13.54 -0.23 -0.03
C ARG A 50 -12.44 -0.33 1.01
N VAL A 51 -11.71 0.77 1.18
CA VAL A 51 -10.79 0.91 2.32
C VAL A 51 -11.54 0.83 3.64
N SER A 52 -10.83 0.57 4.72
CA SER A 52 -11.43 0.51 6.06
C SER A 52 -12.05 1.84 6.48
N LYS A 53 -12.91 1.81 7.49
CA LYS A 53 -13.55 3.00 8.07
C LYS A 53 -13.04 3.31 9.47
N LYS A 54 -11.94 2.70 9.91
CA LYS A 54 -11.38 2.97 11.23
C LYS A 54 -10.85 4.40 11.32
N GLU A 55 -11.02 5.00 12.48
CA GLU A 55 -10.70 6.40 12.74
C GLU A 55 -9.54 6.57 13.74
N ASN A 56 -9.24 5.51 14.51
CA ASN A 56 -8.23 5.52 15.54
C ASN A 56 -7.09 4.55 15.21
N LEU A 57 -5.85 5.04 15.24
CA LEU A 57 -4.66 4.23 14.95
C LEU A 57 -4.54 3.00 15.86
N ASN A 58 -4.92 3.11 17.13
CA ASN A 58 -4.83 2.00 18.08
C ASN A 58 -5.71 0.77 17.72
N GLN A 59 -6.63 0.92 16.79
CA GLN A 59 -7.45 -0.16 16.25
C GLN A 59 -6.94 -0.67 14.89
N CYS A 60 -5.91 -0.02 14.33
CA CYS A 60 -5.49 -0.25 12.96
C CYS A 60 -4.46 -1.38 12.86
N MET A 61 -4.62 -2.20 11.83
CA MET A 61 -3.62 -3.13 11.35
C MET A 61 -2.90 -2.48 10.17
N LEU A 62 -1.60 -2.28 10.28
CA LEU A 62 -0.79 -1.64 9.24
C LEU A 62 0.13 -2.66 8.55
N GLY A 63 0.35 -2.44 7.25
CA GLY A 63 1.38 -3.10 6.46
C GLY A 63 2.61 -2.21 6.32
N THR A 64 3.80 -2.81 6.17
CA THR A 64 5.04 -2.07 5.90
C THR A 64 6.10 -2.93 5.23
N GLY A 65 7.06 -2.24 4.59
CA GLY A 65 8.35 -2.85 4.21
C GLY A 65 9.46 -2.38 5.14
N ILE A 66 10.29 -3.30 5.58
CA ILE A 66 11.44 -2.99 6.43
C ILE A 66 12.70 -2.99 5.56
N PRO A 67 13.54 -1.93 5.59
CA PRO A 67 14.79 -1.91 4.86
C PRO A 67 15.65 -3.14 5.22
N HIS A 68 16.18 -3.80 4.20
CA HIS A 68 17.00 -4.99 4.38
C HIS A 68 18.43 -4.78 3.86
N ARG A 69 19.28 -5.81 3.93
CA ARG A 69 20.67 -5.76 3.48
C ARG A 69 20.80 -5.18 2.07
N GLY A 70 21.65 -4.14 1.93
CA GLY A 70 21.84 -3.41 0.67
C GLY A 70 20.91 -2.23 0.44
N MET A 71 19.93 -2.00 1.30
CA MET A 71 19.08 -0.80 1.30
C MET A 71 19.60 0.23 2.31
N GLN A 72 19.50 1.50 1.96
CA GLN A 72 19.77 2.62 2.87
C GLN A 72 18.48 3.05 3.59
N GLY A 73 18.61 3.84 4.67
CA GLY A 73 17.48 4.48 5.31
C GLY A 73 16.96 3.79 6.58
N HIS A 74 17.72 2.86 7.16
CA HIS A 74 17.36 2.23 8.45
C HIS A 74 17.18 3.28 9.55
N GLU A 75 18.15 4.21 9.69
CA GLU A 75 18.13 5.24 10.74
C GLU A 75 16.90 6.14 10.67
N SER A 76 16.44 6.47 9.45
CA SER A 76 15.25 7.31 9.27
C SER A 76 13.94 6.52 9.33
N TYR A 77 13.99 5.18 9.23
CA TYR A 77 12.81 4.34 9.25
C TYR A 77 12.44 3.86 10.66
N LEU A 78 13.44 3.50 11.47
CA LEU A 78 13.24 2.89 12.79
C LEU A 78 12.46 3.78 13.78
N PRO A 79 12.68 5.10 13.87
CA PRO A 79 11.93 5.95 14.81
C PRO A 79 10.42 5.95 14.53
N GLY A 80 10.00 6.00 13.27
CA GLY A 80 8.58 5.92 12.89
C GLY A 80 7.98 4.54 13.20
N LEU A 81 8.72 3.47 12.90
CA LEU A 81 8.30 2.12 13.26
C LEU A 81 8.09 1.96 14.77
N GLU A 82 9.03 2.43 15.59
CA GLU A 82 8.97 2.37 17.06
C GLU A 82 7.72 3.07 17.62
N LYS A 83 7.45 4.29 17.13
CA LYS A 83 6.24 5.03 17.51
C LYS A 83 4.96 4.27 17.14
N LEU A 84 4.89 3.76 15.91
CA LEU A 84 3.71 3.03 15.45
C LEU A 84 3.50 1.72 16.20
N MET A 85 4.57 0.99 16.55
CA MET A 85 4.48 -0.25 17.36
C MET A 85 3.77 -0.02 18.69
N SER A 86 3.90 1.16 19.27
CA SER A 86 3.26 1.52 20.54
C SER A 86 1.81 2.02 20.38
N ASN A 87 1.43 2.43 19.16
CA ASN A 87 0.19 3.18 18.92
C ASN A 87 -0.85 2.44 18.06
N VAL A 88 -0.53 1.27 17.49
CA VAL A 88 -1.43 0.55 16.58
C VAL A 88 -1.77 -0.85 17.09
N ALA A 89 -2.85 -1.45 16.57
CA ALA A 89 -3.24 -2.82 16.94
C ALA A 89 -2.24 -3.88 16.45
N GLY A 90 -1.51 -3.59 15.40
CA GLY A 90 -0.45 -4.45 14.91
C GLY A 90 0.15 -4.01 13.59
N ILE A 91 1.35 -4.53 13.32
CA ILE A 91 2.09 -4.25 12.07
C ILE A 91 2.42 -5.58 11.40
N ARG A 92 2.34 -5.61 10.07
CA ARG A 92 2.69 -6.76 9.24
C ARG A 92 3.75 -6.36 8.22
N ARG A 93 4.73 -7.23 8.02
CA ARG A 93 5.71 -7.14 6.94
C ARG A 93 5.53 -8.35 6.04
N MET A 94 4.70 -8.21 5.00
CA MET A 94 4.36 -9.33 4.11
C MET A 94 5.40 -9.53 3.01
N GLY A 95 6.01 -8.45 2.52
CA GLY A 95 7.13 -8.50 1.57
C GLY A 95 6.73 -8.50 0.10
N ALA A 96 5.54 -8.00 -0.22
CA ALA A 96 5.08 -7.76 -1.57
C ALA A 96 4.24 -6.48 -1.60
N ALA A 97 4.86 -5.34 -1.93
CA ALA A 97 4.23 -4.02 -1.88
C ALA A 97 2.91 -3.94 -2.65
N SER A 98 2.82 -4.57 -3.82
CA SER A 98 1.57 -4.62 -4.60
C SER A 98 0.43 -5.32 -3.85
N LEU A 99 0.73 -6.40 -3.09
CA LEU A 99 -0.25 -7.07 -2.24
C LEU A 99 -0.62 -6.25 -1.00
N ASP A 100 0.36 -5.61 -0.36
CA ASP A 100 0.11 -4.75 0.80
C ASP A 100 -0.82 -3.58 0.44
N LEU A 101 -0.66 -3.00 -0.76
CA LEU A 101 -1.54 -1.95 -1.29
C LEU A 101 -2.96 -2.47 -1.55
N VAL A 102 -3.14 -3.63 -2.18
CA VAL A 102 -4.50 -4.15 -2.43
C VAL A 102 -5.16 -4.67 -1.14
N TYR A 103 -4.39 -5.09 -0.15
CA TYR A 103 -4.92 -5.38 1.19
C TYR A 103 -5.38 -4.10 1.89
N THR A 104 -4.70 -2.97 1.66
CA THR A 104 -5.18 -1.65 2.12
C THR A 104 -6.47 -1.26 1.39
N ALA A 105 -6.53 -1.43 0.07
CA ALA A 105 -7.71 -1.15 -0.73
C ALA A 105 -8.94 -1.99 -0.34
N SER A 106 -8.72 -3.22 0.14
CA SER A 106 -9.76 -4.14 0.57
C SER A 106 -10.14 -4.02 2.05
N GLY A 107 -9.47 -3.14 2.82
CA GLY A 107 -9.68 -2.99 4.25
C GLY A 107 -9.13 -4.14 5.10
N LYS A 108 -8.36 -5.06 4.52
CA LYS A 108 -7.58 -6.09 5.24
C LYS A 108 -6.48 -5.42 6.08
N PHE A 109 -5.83 -4.37 5.51
CA PHE A 109 -5.03 -3.39 6.23
C PHE A 109 -5.75 -2.05 6.28
N ASP A 110 -5.48 -1.29 7.32
CA ASP A 110 -6.03 0.06 7.49
C ASP A 110 -5.11 1.12 6.87
N GLY A 111 -3.82 0.78 6.75
CA GLY A 111 -2.80 1.58 6.09
C GLY A 111 -1.55 0.77 5.77
N TYR A 112 -0.72 1.36 4.92
CA TYR A 112 0.55 0.82 4.47
C TYR A 112 1.55 1.93 4.23
N TRP A 113 2.84 1.71 4.58
CA TRP A 113 3.94 2.62 4.24
C TRP A 113 5.21 1.85 3.93
N GLU A 114 5.96 2.30 2.92
CA GLU A 114 7.26 1.73 2.56
C GLU A 114 8.10 2.74 1.78
N LYS A 115 9.43 2.56 1.79
CA LYS A 115 10.42 3.34 1.03
C LYS A 115 11.16 2.45 0.03
N ASN A 116 11.86 3.10 -0.91
CA ASN A 116 12.74 2.46 -1.87
C ASN A 116 12.03 1.49 -2.84
N LEU A 117 10.78 1.76 -3.14
CA LEU A 117 9.97 0.99 -4.08
C LEU A 117 10.19 1.46 -5.52
N LYS A 118 10.03 0.55 -6.45
CA LYS A 118 10.04 0.86 -7.88
C LYS A 118 8.62 1.14 -8.37
N LEU A 119 8.52 1.86 -9.49
CA LEU A 119 7.23 2.16 -10.14
C LEU A 119 6.38 0.90 -10.34
N VAL A 120 6.97 -0.22 -10.76
CA VAL A 120 6.28 -1.49 -10.98
C VAL A 120 5.67 -2.10 -9.72
N ASP A 121 6.20 -1.76 -8.55
CA ASP A 121 5.71 -2.28 -7.27
C ASP A 121 4.44 -1.56 -6.81
N ILE A 122 4.26 -0.29 -7.21
CA ILE A 122 3.26 0.60 -6.61
C ILE A 122 2.22 1.16 -7.57
N ALA A 123 2.50 1.20 -8.89
CA ALA A 123 1.61 1.83 -9.85
C ALA A 123 0.20 1.23 -9.85
N ALA A 124 0.07 -0.09 -9.98
CA ALA A 124 -1.22 -0.76 -9.98
C ALA A 124 -1.95 -0.64 -8.62
N GLY A 125 -1.22 -0.90 -7.53
CA GLY A 125 -1.78 -0.82 -6.17
C GLY A 125 -2.28 0.59 -5.83
N SER A 126 -1.58 1.63 -6.29
CA SER A 126 -1.94 3.03 -5.99
C SER A 126 -3.29 3.43 -6.57
N ILE A 127 -3.58 3.08 -7.83
CA ILE A 127 -4.90 3.38 -8.41
C ILE A 127 -5.99 2.53 -7.75
N ILE A 128 -5.71 1.27 -7.40
CA ILE A 128 -6.68 0.40 -6.73
C ILE A 128 -7.06 0.99 -5.36
N VAL A 129 -6.08 1.49 -4.56
CA VAL A 129 -6.36 2.16 -3.28
C VAL A 129 -7.21 3.42 -3.50
N LYS A 130 -6.84 4.28 -4.44
CA LYS A 130 -7.59 5.52 -4.74
C LYS A 130 -9.04 5.23 -5.16
N GLU A 131 -9.24 4.27 -6.05
CA GLU A 131 -10.56 3.87 -6.54
C GLU A 131 -11.39 3.11 -5.48
N ALA A 132 -10.74 2.54 -4.45
CA ALA A 132 -11.41 2.00 -3.27
C ALA A 132 -11.82 3.07 -2.24
N GLY A 133 -11.51 4.35 -2.51
CA GLY A 133 -11.80 5.49 -1.64
C GLY A 133 -10.71 5.76 -0.60
N GLY A 134 -9.49 5.30 -0.82
CA GLY A 134 -8.32 5.60 -0.02
C GLY A 134 -7.52 6.79 -0.53
N ARG A 135 -6.52 7.17 0.26
CA ARG A 135 -5.55 8.22 -0.07
C ARG A 135 -4.15 7.60 -0.22
N VAL A 136 -3.40 8.09 -1.22
CA VAL A 136 -2.02 7.66 -1.48
C VAL A 136 -1.15 8.89 -1.66
N THR A 137 -0.04 8.97 -0.90
CA THR A 137 0.94 10.06 -0.97
C THR A 137 2.37 9.54 -0.82
N ASP A 138 3.35 10.42 -1.05
CA ASP A 138 4.71 10.25 -0.53
C ASP A 138 4.74 10.55 1.00
N PHE A 139 5.90 10.38 1.65
CA PHE A 139 6.07 10.64 3.09
C PHE A 139 5.94 12.13 3.47
N LYS A 140 5.92 13.03 2.49
CA LYS A 140 5.67 14.47 2.67
C LYS A 140 4.22 14.86 2.40
N GLY A 141 3.33 13.88 2.23
CA GLY A 141 1.92 14.08 1.94
C GLY A 141 1.61 14.56 0.52
N ARG A 142 2.58 14.46 -0.43
CA ARG A 142 2.46 14.93 -1.82
C ARG A 142 2.18 13.78 -2.79
N ASN A 143 1.84 14.11 -4.02
CA ASN A 143 1.55 13.14 -5.09
C ASN A 143 2.80 12.57 -5.81
N ASN A 144 4.00 12.70 -5.22
CA ASN A 144 5.26 12.33 -5.88
C ASN A 144 5.70 10.87 -5.60
N TYR A 145 4.83 10.03 -5.06
CA TYR A 145 5.15 8.68 -4.62
C TYR A 145 5.63 7.74 -5.74
N LEU A 146 5.17 7.94 -6.99
CA LEU A 146 5.62 7.12 -8.14
C LEU A 146 7.09 7.37 -8.50
N GLU A 147 7.57 8.61 -8.35
CA GLU A 147 8.95 8.99 -8.65
C GLU A 147 9.87 8.78 -7.44
N SER A 148 9.40 9.15 -6.24
CA SER A 148 10.21 9.05 -5.02
C SER A 148 10.43 7.62 -4.54
N GLY A 149 9.53 6.71 -4.90
CA GLY A 149 9.51 5.35 -4.35
C GLY A 149 9.16 5.28 -2.86
N GLU A 150 8.67 6.40 -2.29
CA GLU A 150 8.12 6.47 -0.93
C GLU A 150 6.60 6.46 -1.02
N ILE A 151 5.93 5.57 -0.33
CA ILE A 151 4.47 5.47 -0.39
C ILE A 151 3.84 5.36 0.99
N VAL A 152 2.76 6.10 1.18
CA VAL A 152 1.80 5.96 2.27
C VAL A 152 0.43 5.80 1.67
N ALA A 153 -0.26 4.73 2.02
CA ALA A 153 -1.62 4.43 1.56
C ALA A 153 -2.51 4.11 2.76
N SER A 154 -3.71 4.68 2.81
CA SER A 154 -4.67 4.40 3.89
C SER A 154 -6.07 4.93 3.54
N ASN A 155 -7.04 4.79 4.44
CA ASN A 155 -8.27 5.57 4.36
C ASN A 155 -7.97 7.06 4.65
N PHE A 156 -8.89 7.95 4.29
CA PHE A 156 -8.70 9.40 4.47
C PHE A 156 -8.56 9.83 5.92
N VAL A 157 -9.21 9.13 6.85
CA VAL A 157 -9.33 9.59 8.25
C VAL A 157 -8.03 9.41 9.02
N ILE A 158 -7.32 8.30 8.80
CA ILE A 158 -6.06 8.03 9.52
C ILE A 158 -4.83 8.50 8.77
N HIS A 159 -4.94 8.96 7.51
CA HIS A 159 -3.81 9.23 6.63
C HIS A 159 -2.84 10.27 7.20
N ASP A 160 -3.34 11.43 7.64
CA ASP A 160 -2.51 12.49 8.18
C ASP A 160 -1.92 12.10 9.55
N LYS A 161 -2.65 11.31 10.35
CA LYS A 161 -2.15 10.74 11.59
C LYS A 161 -0.99 9.77 11.33
N LEU A 162 -1.14 8.91 10.32
CA LEU A 162 -0.09 7.96 9.93
C LEU A 162 1.17 8.70 9.43
N LEU A 163 0.99 9.73 8.60
CA LEU A 163 2.09 10.59 8.12
C LEU A 163 2.87 11.26 9.25
N SER A 164 2.21 11.65 10.33
CA SER A 164 2.87 12.32 11.47
C SER A 164 3.70 11.38 12.34
N GLU A 165 3.54 10.07 12.19
CA GLU A 165 4.24 9.07 12.99
C GLU A 165 5.48 8.47 12.29
N ILE A 166 5.61 8.63 10.95
CA ILE A 166 6.66 8.01 10.13
C ILE A 166 7.77 8.94 9.68
#